data_56a8e2d378f3c928b92f6f0023d2eaf6
#
_entry.id   56a8e2d378f3c928b92f6f0023d2eaf6
#
_cell.length_a   1.000
_cell.length_b   1.000
_cell.length_c   1.000
_cell.angle_alpha   90.00
_cell.angle_beta   90.00
_cell.angle_gamma   90.00
#
_symmetry.space_group_name_H-M   'P 1'
#
loop_
_entity.id
_entity.type
_entity.pdbx_description
1 polymer ?
#
loop_
_entity_poly.entity_id
_entity_poly.type
_entity_poly.pdbx_seq_one_letter_code
_entity_poly.pdbx_strand_id
1 'polypeptide(L)'
;MYEPAHEGATATFTADADADAGEEWEEPDVLAPAIPSEIAEGPRVELPERAYLLLEGPLDAAGELATPLFPQSPNLFWPDDRAWCVTTETDLDSTYLGGTAALIAEILADERLEALPAEVTDPVWADSDELNR
;
A
#
# COMPACT_ATOMS: atom_id res chain seq x y z
N MET A 1 21.48 -15.85 -3.66
CA MET A 1 20.83 -16.24 -4.93
C MET A 1 19.35 -15.87 -4.79
N TYR A 2 18.93 -14.83 -5.46
CA TYR A 2 17.55 -14.39 -5.48
C TYR A 2 16.76 -15.34 -6.40
N GLU A 3 15.94 -16.21 -5.83
CA GLU A 3 14.94 -16.90 -6.62
C GLU A 3 13.84 -15.90 -6.95
N PRO A 4 13.52 -15.66 -8.22
CA PRO A 4 12.40 -14.79 -8.55
C PRO A 4 11.13 -15.40 -7.97
N ALA A 5 10.39 -14.59 -7.25
CA ALA A 5 9.09 -14.94 -6.69
C ALA A 5 8.24 -15.59 -7.79
N HIS A 6 7.59 -16.66 -7.43
CA HIS A 6 6.77 -17.53 -8.25
C HIS A 6 5.98 -16.76 -9.33
N GLU A 7 6.18 -17.15 -10.59
CA GLU A 7 5.26 -16.80 -11.67
C GLU A 7 3.86 -17.24 -11.26
N GLY A 8 3.01 -16.27 -11.03
CA GLY A 8 1.61 -16.52 -10.65
C GLY A 8 1.21 -16.11 -9.23
N ALA A 9 2.08 -15.42 -8.48
CA ALA A 9 1.65 -14.84 -7.20
C ALA A 9 0.60 -13.76 -7.46
N THR A 10 -0.62 -13.99 -6.95
CA THR A 10 -1.70 -12.99 -6.94
C THR A 10 -1.64 -12.23 -5.62
N ALA A 11 -1.78 -10.94 -5.68
CA ALA A 11 -1.87 -10.09 -4.49
C ALA A 11 -3.13 -9.24 -4.55
N THR A 12 -3.64 -8.86 -3.40
CA THR A 12 -4.79 -7.98 -3.24
C THR A 12 -4.31 -6.58 -2.90
N PHE A 13 -4.85 -5.58 -3.57
CA PHE A 13 -4.46 -4.19 -3.42
C PHE A 13 -5.62 -3.34 -2.97
N THR A 14 -5.29 -2.21 -2.37
CA THR A 14 -6.25 -1.17 -2.07
C THR A 14 -5.80 0.16 -2.67
N ALA A 15 -6.75 0.95 -3.11
CA ALA A 15 -6.54 2.32 -3.53
C ALA A 15 -7.51 3.23 -2.79
N ASP A 16 -7.11 4.48 -2.57
CA ASP A 16 -7.96 5.46 -1.89
C ASP A 16 -9.25 5.70 -2.70
N ALA A 17 -10.39 5.53 -2.04
CA ALA A 17 -11.70 5.66 -2.65
C ALA A 17 -12.30 7.07 -2.49
N ASP A 18 -11.70 7.89 -1.63
CA ASP A 18 -12.21 9.20 -1.25
C ASP A 18 -11.51 10.36 -1.97
N ALA A 19 -10.83 10.09 -3.08
CA ALA A 19 -10.40 11.16 -3.96
C ALA A 19 -11.64 11.88 -4.51
N ASP A 20 -12.09 12.83 -3.70
CA ASP A 20 -13.01 13.91 -4.03
C ASP A 20 -14.52 13.60 -4.19
N ALA A 21 -15.24 13.89 -3.12
CA ALA A 21 -16.63 14.28 -3.17
C ALA A 21 -16.79 15.77 -2.72
N GLY A 22 -16.15 16.70 -3.40
CA GLY A 22 -16.34 18.10 -3.07
C GLY A 22 -15.48 19.10 -3.82
N GLU A 23 -16.11 19.74 -4.77
CA GLU A 23 -15.74 20.89 -5.59
C GLU A 23 -15.22 20.58 -6.99
N GLU A 24 -16.05 20.97 -7.91
CA GLU A 24 -15.92 20.97 -9.35
C GLU A 24 -14.71 21.83 -9.78
N TRP A 25 -13.52 21.22 -9.69
CA TRP A 25 -12.36 21.68 -10.44
C TRP A 25 -12.29 20.81 -11.68
N GLU A 26 -12.60 21.38 -12.84
CA GLU A 26 -12.28 20.75 -14.12
C GLU A 26 -10.76 20.61 -14.22
N GLU A 27 -10.21 19.58 -13.59
CA GLU A 27 -8.84 19.18 -13.85
C GLU A 27 -8.73 18.53 -15.23
N PRO A 28 -7.69 18.83 -15.99
CA PRO A 28 -7.52 18.23 -17.30
C PRO A 28 -7.33 16.72 -17.15
N ASP A 29 -8.10 16.01 -17.93
CA ASP A 29 -8.33 14.57 -18.09
C ASP A 29 -7.05 13.72 -18.38
N VAL A 30 -5.88 14.14 -17.92
CA VAL A 30 -4.58 13.58 -18.36
C VAL A 30 -3.82 12.86 -17.24
N LEU A 31 -4.27 12.89 -15.98
CA LEU A 31 -3.34 12.65 -14.87
C LEU A 31 -3.72 11.52 -13.90
N ALA A 32 -4.94 11.04 -13.90
CA ALA A 32 -5.30 9.86 -13.13
C ALA A 32 -5.55 8.67 -14.07
N PRO A 33 -5.05 7.48 -13.76
CA PRO A 33 -5.50 6.30 -14.47
C PRO A 33 -7.01 6.21 -14.26
N ALA A 34 -7.78 6.26 -15.36
CA ALA A 34 -9.23 6.09 -15.29
C ALA A 34 -9.50 4.69 -14.71
N ILE A 35 -9.93 4.65 -13.46
CA ILE A 35 -10.38 3.40 -12.85
C ILE A 35 -11.64 2.98 -13.57
N PRO A 36 -11.70 1.80 -14.22
CA PRO A 36 -12.89 1.30 -14.85
C PRO A 36 -14.08 1.31 -13.88
N SER A 37 -15.27 1.67 -14.35
CA SER A 37 -16.48 1.76 -13.52
C SER A 37 -16.79 0.46 -12.76
N GLU A 38 -16.49 -0.69 -13.37
CA GLU A 38 -16.66 -2.00 -12.75
C GLU A 38 -15.77 -2.17 -11.50
N ILE A 39 -14.61 -1.54 -11.49
CA ILE A 39 -13.70 -1.52 -10.33
C ILE A 39 -14.17 -0.49 -9.31
N ALA A 40 -14.53 0.70 -9.77
CA ALA A 40 -15.01 1.77 -8.90
C ALA A 40 -16.29 1.38 -8.12
N GLU A 41 -17.14 0.55 -8.72
CA GLU A 41 -18.35 -0.02 -8.12
C GLU A 41 -18.11 -1.35 -7.39
N GLY A 42 -16.87 -1.85 -7.42
CA GLY A 42 -16.46 -3.13 -6.87
C GLY A 42 -16.42 -3.18 -5.33
N PRO A 43 -16.00 -4.31 -4.78
CA PRO A 43 -15.88 -4.49 -3.34
C PRO A 43 -14.88 -3.50 -2.72
N ARG A 44 -15.10 -3.19 -1.45
CA ARG A 44 -14.24 -2.28 -0.68
C ARG A 44 -13.74 -2.94 0.59
N VAL A 45 -12.57 -2.51 1.02
CA VAL A 45 -12.07 -2.73 2.39
C VAL A 45 -12.47 -1.51 3.21
N GLU A 46 -13.29 -1.74 4.23
CA GLU A 46 -13.72 -0.69 5.14
C GLU A 46 -12.92 -0.74 6.44
N LEU A 47 -12.29 0.36 6.78
CA LEU A 47 -11.59 0.60 8.03
C LEU A 47 -12.24 1.79 8.73
N PRO A 48 -12.00 2.01 10.02
CA PRO A 48 -12.48 3.22 10.68
C PRO A 48 -12.00 4.47 9.90
N GLU A 49 -12.97 5.28 9.44
CA GLU A 49 -12.75 6.54 8.70
C GLU A 49 -12.07 6.40 7.33
N ARG A 50 -11.94 5.18 6.78
CA ARG A 50 -11.35 4.90 5.48
C ARG A 50 -12.12 3.82 4.73
N ALA A 51 -12.29 4.00 3.42
CA ALA A 51 -12.82 2.98 2.53
C ALA A 51 -11.91 2.86 1.30
N TYR A 52 -11.37 1.69 1.06
CA TYR A 52 -10.46 1.44 -0.06
C TYR A 52 -11.11 0.55 -1.10
N LEU A 53 -10.85 0.82 -2.37
CA LEU A 53 -11.18 -0.10 -3.45
C LEU A 53 -10.36 -1.37 -3.31
N LEU A 54 -11.01 -2.52 -3.45
CA LEU A 54 -10.36 -3.82 -3.40
C LEU A 54 -10.05 -4.29 -4.82
N LEU A 55 -8.79 -4.49 -5.11
CA LEU A 55 -8.27 -4.94 -6.39
C LEU A 55 -7.54 -6.26 -6.23
N GLU A 56 -7.58 -7.10 -7.26
CA GLU A 56 -6.85 -8.35 -7.31
C GLU A 56 -6.01 -8.39 -8.59
N GLY A 57 -4.77 -8.84 -8.48
CA GLY A 57 -3.87 -8.92 -9.63
C GLY A 57 -2.50 -9.49 -9.26
N PRO A 58 -1.61 -9.68 -10.23
CA PRO A 58 -0.24 -10.09 -9.97
C PRO A 58 0.49 -9.03 -9.14
N LEU A 59 1.47 -9.45 -8.35
CA LEU A 59 2.14 -8.56 -7.38
C LEU A 59 2.77 -7.31 -8.03
N ASP A 60 3.31 -7.46 -9.23
CA ASP A 60 3.93 -6.35 -9.98
C ASP A 60 2.92 -5.29 -10.44
N ALA A 61 1.62 -5.65 -10.56
CA ALA A 61 0.57 -4.68 -10.84
C ALA A 61 0.40 -3.64 -9.73
N ALA A 62 0.90 -3.89 -8.53
CA ALA A 62 0.92 -2.89 -7.46
C ALA A 62 1.67 -1.60 -7.87
N GLY A 63 2.69 -1.72 -8.70
CA GLY A 63 3.44 -0.58 -9.24
C GLY A 63 2.73 0.17 -10.37
N GLU A 64 1.70 -0.42 -10.98
CA GLU A 64 0.96 0.18 -12.09
C GLU A 64 -0.07 1.23 -11.65
N LEU A 65 -0.35 1.32 -10.35
CA LEU A 65 -1.20 2.38 -9.79
C LEU A 65 -0.53 3.75 -9.86
N ALA A 66 0.79 3.80 -10.00
CA ALA A 66 1.55 5.03 -10.12
C ALA A 66 1.50 5.59 -11.54
N THR A 67 1.45 6.92 -11.65
CA THR A 67 1.70 7.63 -12.90
C THR A 67 3.05 8.38 -12.81
N PRO A 68 3.63 8.81 -13.94
CA PRO A 68 4.88 9.56 -13.91
C PRO A 68 4.82 10.85 -13.08
N LEU A 69 3.63 11.43 -12.92
CA LEU A 69 3.43 12.69 -12.18
C LEU A 69 2.93 12.45 -10.75
N PHE A 70 2.29 11.31 -10.50
CA PHE A 70 1.73 10.94 -9.21
C PHE A 70 2.21 9.53 -8.85
N PRO A 71 3.36 9.42 -8.18
CA PRO A 71 3.80 8.14 -7.64
C PRO A 71 2.80 7.72 -6.55
N GLN A 72 2.11 6.63 -6.80
CA GLN A 72 1.12 6.08 -5.88
C GLN A 72 1.37 4.60 -5.68
N SER A 73 1.33 4.14 -4.45
CA SER A 73 1.36 2.74 -4.07
C SER A 73 0.00 2.32 -3.51
N PRO A 74 -0.30 1.02 -3.47
CA PRO A 74 -1.45 0.55 -2.71
C PRO A 74 -1.33 0.96 -1.24
N ASN A 75 -2.44 1.40 -0.64
CA ASN A 75 -2.48 1.71 0.80
C ASN A 75 -2.30 0.45 1.65
N LEU A 76 -2.82 -0.67 1.17
CA LEU A 76 -2.76 -1.95 1.85
C LEU A 76 -2.70 -3.06 0.81
N PHE A 77 -1.76 -4.01 0.94
CA PHE A 77 -1.73 -5.16 0.05
C PHE A 77 -1.13 -6.40 0.74
N TRP A 78 -1.61 -7.55 0.32
CA TRP A 78 -1.26 -8.84 0.88
C TRP A 78 -1.44 -9.96 -0.15
N PRO A 79 -0.71 -11.09 -0.04
CA PRO A 79 -0.88 -12.23 -0.93
C PRO A 79 -2.10 -13.08 -0.53
N ASP A 80 -2.55 -13.95 -1.44
CA ASP A 80 -3.69 -14.84 -1.22
C ASP A 80 -3.51 -15.74 -0.01
N ASP A 81 -2.31 -16.20 0.27
CA ASP A 81 -1.97 -17.03 1.43
C ASP A 81 -1.89 -16.23 2.74
N ARG A 82 -1.98 -14.90 2.68
CA ARG A 82 -1.90 -13.97 3.82
C ARG A 82 -0.62 -14.12 4.63
N ALA A 83 0.47 -14.56 4.00
CA ALA A 83 1.76 -14.75 4.68
C ALA A 83 2.38 -13.43 5.15
N TRP A 84 2.04 -12.32 4.52
CA TRP A 84 2.51 -10.97 4.88
C TRP A 84 1.47 -9.92 4.50
N CYS A 85 1.63 -8.72 5.04
CA CYS A 85 0.82 -7.57 4.70
C CYS A 85 1.70 -6.30 4.73
N VAL A 86 1.56 -5.47 3.72
CA VAL A 86 2.20 -4.15 3.67
C VAL A 86 1.11 -3.10 3.74
N THR A 87 1.32 -2.07 4.54
CA THR A 87 0.43 -0.92 4.65
C THR A 87 1.19 0.39 4.62
N THR A 88 0.66 1.34 3.87
CA THR A 88 1.14 2.71 3.79
C THR A 88 -0.04 3.65 3.97
N GLU A 89 0.00 4.52 4.95
CA GLU A 89 -1.02 5.53 5.16
C GLU A 89 -0.57 6.86 4.51
N THR A 90 -1.48 7.54 3.84
CA THR A 90 -1.19 8.80 3.12
C THR A 90 -0.66 9.89 4.05
N ASP A 91 -1.12 9.91 5.29
CA ASP A 91 -0.75 10.92 6.28
C ASP A 91 0.53 10.57 7.08
N LEU A 92 1.14 9.41 6.80
CA LEU A 92 2.34 8.95 7.47
C LEU A 92 3.50 8.81 6.48
N ASP A 93 4.72 9.02 6.95
CA ASP A 93 5.95 8.91 6.16
C ASP A 93 6.57 7.50 6.19
N SER A 94 5.90 6.57 6.85
CA SER A 94 6.40 5.22 7.09
C SER A 94 5.50 4.17 6.46
N THR A 95 6.13 3.11 5.95
CA THR A 95 5.46 1.90 5.48
C THR A 95 5.65 0.79 6.51
N TYR A 96 4.59 0.10 6.87
CA TYR A 96 4.63 -1.02 7.79
C TYR A 96 4.51 -2.34 7.05
N LEU A 97 5.31 -3.31 7.47
CA LEU A 97 5.25 -4.67 6.97
C LEU A 97 5.06 -5.63 8.13
N GLY A 98 4.00 -6.41 8.07
CA GLY A 98 3.73 -7.51 8.99
C GLY A 98 3.90 -8.86 8.29
N GLY A 99 4.47 -9.83 8.97
CA GLY A 99 4.70 -11.16 8.41
C GLY A 99 5.33 -12.12 9.42
N THR A 100 5.86 -13.22 8.92
CA THR A 100 6.57 -14.19 9.77
C THR A 100 7.85 -13.59 10.36
N ALA A 101 8.28 -14.11 11.50
CA ALA A 101 9.53 -13.68 12.13
C ALA A 101 10.74 -13.85 11.19
N ALA A 102 10.73 -14.89 10.35
CA ALA A 102 11.79 -15.12 9.38
C ALA A 102 11.81 -14.01 8.30
N LEU A 103 10.66 -13.65 7.74
CA LEU A 103 10.54 -12.55 6.79
C LEU A 103 11.01 -11.22 7.40
N ILE A 104 10.56 -10.92 8.62
CA ILE A 104 10.97 -9.68 9.29
C ILE A 104 12.48 -9.66 9.52
N ALA A 105 13.09 -10.77 9.92
CA ALA A 105 14.54 -10.85 10.08
C ALA A 105 15.31 -10.61 8.77
N GLU A 106 14.79 -11.11 7.65
CA GLU A 106 15.39 -10.86 6.32
C GLU A 106 15.28 -9.39 5.92
N ILE A 107 14.13 -8.77 6.12
CA ILE A 107 13.92 -7.33 5.84
C ILE A 107 14.85 -6.46 6.67
N LEU A 108 14.97 -6.74 7.98
CA LEU A 108 15.86 -5.98 8.88
C LEU A 108 17.34 -6.16 8.55
N ALA A 109 17.71 -7.27 7.92
CA ALA A 109 19.08 -7.56 7.51
C ALA A 109 19.43 -7.04 6.10
N ASP A 110 18.46 -6.57 5.32
CA ASP A 110 18.70 -6.10 3.96
C ASP A 110 19.23 -4.67 3.96
N GLU A 111 20.52 -4.51 3.68
CA GLU A 111 21.20 -3.20 3.65
C GLU A 111 20.67 -2.23 2.57
N ARG A 112 19.81 -2.69 1.65
CA ARG A 112 19.16 -1.84 0.65
C ARG A 112 17.94 -1.11 1.21
N LEU A 113 17.46 -1.53 2.37
CA LEU A 113 16.26 -1.01 3.02
C LEU A 113 16.65 -0.30 4.32
N GLU A 114 16.03 0.82 4.57
CA GLU A 114 16.00 1.42 5.90
C GLU A 114 14.79 0.85 6.64
N ALA A 115 15.04 -0.10 7.53
CA ALA A 115 14.00 -0.81 8.25
C ALA A 115 14.29 -0.87 9.73
N LEU A 116 13.28 -0.65 10.54
CA LEU A 116 13.32 -0.71 12.00
C LEU A 116 12.23 -1.66 12.50
N PRO A 117 12.49 -2.40 13.60
CA PRO A 117 11.45 -3.20 14.20
C PRO A 117 10.37 -2.29 14.81
N ALA A 118 9.11 -2.72 14.69
CA ALA A 118 7.97 -2.05 15.29
C ALA A 118 7.07 -3.07 16.01
N GLU A 119 6.46 -2.63 17.09
CA GLU A 119 5.47 -3.41 17.83
C GLU A 119 4.05 -2.93 17.48
N VAL A 120 3.08 -3.83 17.56
CA VAL A 120 1.67 -3.50 17.25
C VAL A 120 1.11 -2.38 18.15
N THR A 121 1.73 -2.18 19.30
CA THR A 121 1.34 -1.15 20.29
C THR A 121 2.08 0.16 20.14
N ASP A 122 3.03 0.25 19.22
CA ASP A 122 3.78 1.48 19.00
C ASP A 122 2.87 2.57 18.45
N PRO A 123 3.00 3.81 18.90
CA PRO A 123 2.24 4.91 18.34
C PRO A 123 2.70 5.22 16.91
N VAL A 124 1.74 5.47 16.02
CA VAL A 124 1.99 5.72 14.58
C VAL A 124 1.77 7.17 14.16
N TRP A 125 1.73 8.09 15.11
CA TRP A 125 1.51 9.51 14.83
C TRP A 125 2.80 10.17 14.32
N ALA A 126 2.65 11.21 13.50
CA ALA A 126 3.76 11.96 12.92
C ALA A 126 4.76 12.53 13.96
N ASP A 127 4.35 12.70 15.20
CA ASP A 127 5.18 13.19 16.30
C ASP A 127 5.68 12.08 17.25
N SER A 128 5.45 10.82 16.90
CA SER A 128 5.90 9.66 17.71
C SER A 128 7.34 9.24 17.42
N ASP A 129 7.99 9.80 16.41
CA ASP A 129 9.41 9.59 16.16
C ASP A 129 10.26 10.27 17.25
N GLU A 130 10.80 9.47 18.17
CA GLU A 130 11.68 9.92 19.23
C GLU A 130 13.17 9.89 18.85
N LEU A 131 13.50 9.29 17.69
CA LEU A 131 14.89 9.11 17.27
C LEU A 131 15.46 10.34 16.55
N ASN A 132 14.60 11.14 15.92
CA ASN A 132 14.99 12.30 15.12
C ASN A 132 14.57 13.65 15.72
N ARG A 133 14.41 13.69 17.02
CA ARG A 133 14.12 14.94 17.76
C ARG A 133 15.38 15.70 18.12
#